data_7c2466fbe010a3e4678097d9363e8ce3
#
_entry.id   7c2466fbe010a3e4678097d9363e8ce3
#
_cell.length_a   1.000
_cell.length_b   1.000
_cell.length_c   1.000
_cell.angle_alpha   90.00
_cell.angle_beta   90.00
_cell.angle_gamma   90.00
#
_symmetry.space_group_name_H-M   'P 1'
#
loop_
_entity.id
_entity.type
_entity.pdbx_description
1 polymer ?
#
loop_
_entity_poly.entity_id
_entity_poly.type
_entity_poly.pdbx_seq_one_letter_code
_entity_poly.pdbx_strand_id
1 'polypeptide(L)'
;MKVFIGNYQDDGSPRQEDVFLDEWDSWNADNTIALIAAPLLQQLKLTKHGSGMVDDEDVPEELRSTSAPPKENEWDTDANVHKRWDWVLDEMIWAMTEHVDGTGDDKFFDHSEVNEEADLSEQVSQIKCDYEGLEAYEARKQRGFELFGKYFQNLWD
;
A
#
# COMPACT_ATOMS: atom_id res chain seq x y z
N MET A 1 8.40 -5.90 18.52
CA MET A 1 7.31 -6.86 18.22
C MET A 1 7.87 -8.19 17.74
N LYS A 2 7.21 -9.29 18.03
CA LYS A 2 7.44 -10.60 17.42
C LYS A 2 6.10 -11.18 17.02
N VAL A 3 5.96 -11.58 15.76
CA VAL A 3 4.78 -12.26 15.23
C VAL A 3 5.22 -13.62 14.74
N PHE A 4 4.60 -14.67 15.25
CA PHE A 4 4.81 -16.02 14.82
C PHE A 4 3.47 -16.61 14.40
N ILE A 5 3.40 -17.09 13.17
CA ILE A 5 2.25 -17.79 12.62
C ILE A 5 2.76 -19.16 12.14
N GLY A 6 2.38 -20.20 12.86
CA GLY A 6 2.79 -21.56 12.55
C GLY A 6 2.18 -22.11 11.26
N ASN A 7 2.69 -23.23 10.79
CA ASN A 7 2.16 -23.90 9.62
C ASN A 7 0.74 -24.43 9.87
N TYR A 8 -0.04 -24.55 8.81
CA TYR A 8 -1.27 -25.33 8.84
C TYR A 8 -0.95 -26.80 9.20
N GLN A 9 -1.81 -27.40 10.03
CA GLN A 9 -1.64 -28.76 10.47
C GLN A 9 -2.43 -29.70 9.55
N ASP A 10 -1.85 -30.85 9.20
CA ASP A 10 -2.48 -31.83 8.31
C ASP A 10 -3.75 -32.46 8.93
N ASP A 11 -3.86 -32.42 10.26
CA ASP A 11 -5.01 -32.98 11.01
C ASP A 11 -6.17 -31.96 11.15
N GLY A 12 -6.05 -30.77 10.57
CA GLY A 12 -7.05 -29.71 10.65
C GLY A 12 -7.11 -28.97 11.99
N SER A 13 -6.16 -29.21 12.90
CA SER A 13 -6.07 -28.44 14.15
C SER A 13 -5.68 -26.98 13.86
N PRO A 14 -6.10 -26.02 14.72
CA PRO A 14 -5.69 -24.64 14.59
C PRO A 14 -4.17 -24.49 14.58
N ARG A 15 -3.64 -23.69 13.67
CA ARG A 15 -2.22 -23.33 13.70
C ARG A 15 -1.91 -22.46 14.91
N GLN A 16 -0.68 -22.52 15.38
CA GLN A 16 -0.20 -21.66 16.45
C GLN A 16 -0.09 -20.21 15.93
N GLU A 17 -0.61 -19.27 16.69
CA GLU A 17 -0.56 -17.85 16.42
C GLU A 17 -0.15 -17.12 17.69
N ASP A 18 1.08 -16.59 17.71
CA ASP A 18 1.62 -15.85 18.84
C ASP A 18 1.99 -14.43 18.40
N VAL A 19 1.48 -13.43 19.08
CA VAL A 19 1.82 -12.03 18.88
C VAL A 19 2.34 -11.44 20.18
N PHE A 20 3.61 -11.08 20.18
CA PHE A 20 4.26 -10.44 21.33
C PHE A 20 4.53 -8.98 20.99
N LEU A 21 3.90 -8.08 21.73
CA LEU A 21 4.05 -6.63 21.58
C LEU A 21 4.91 -6.09 22.72
N ASP A 22 5.82 -5.21 22.40
CA ASP A 22 6.52 -4.35 23.35
C ASP A 22 5.76 -3.02 23.48
N GLU A 23 5.93 -2.33 24.62
CA GLU A 23 5.29 -1.03 24.83
C GLU A 23 5.67 0.00 23.75
N TRP A 24 6.87 -0.11 23.20
CA TRP A 24 7.36 0.77 22.13
C TRP A 24 6.78 0.47 20.75
N ASP A 25 6.23 -0.72 20.53
CA ASP A 25 5.60 -1.07 19.24
C ASP A 25 4.35 -0.24 18.97
N SER A 26 3.69 0.28 20.00
CA SER A 26 2.54 1.17 19.87
C SER A 26 2.91 2.62 19.58
N TRP A 27 4.16 3.02 19.81
CA TRP A 27 4.63 4.37 19.55
C TRP A 27 4.60 4.72 18.06
N ASN A 28 4.87 3.73 17.21
CA ASN A 28 4.88 3.83 15.74
C ASN A 28 4.07 2.67 15.15
N ALA A 29 2.81 2.54 15.58
CA ALA A 29 1.96 1.40 15.25
C ALA A 29 1.63 1.31 13.74
N ASP A 30 1.52 2.44 13.08
CA ASP A 30 1.31 2.57 11.63
C ASP A 30 2.47 1.94 10.84
N ASN A 31 3.72 2.28 11.18
CA ASN A 31 4.90 1.66 10.59
C ASN A 31 4.98 0.16 10.89
N THR A 32 4.64 -0.24 12.13
CA THR A 32 4.61 -1.65 12.54
C THR A 32 3.60 -2.45 11.73
N ILE A 33 2.42 -1.90 11.48
CA ILE A 33 1.38 -2.52 10.64
C ILE A 33 1.86 -2.61 9.18
N ALA A 34 2.43 -1.55 8.64
CA ALA A 34 2.91 -1.50 7.27
C ALA A 34 4.04 -2.52 7.00
N LEU A 35 4.96 -2.70 7.97
CA LEU A 35 6.03 -3.72 7.92
C LEU A 35 5.50 -5.15 7.74
N ILE A 36 4.32 -5.45 8.28
CA ILE A 36 3.68 -6.77 8.15
C ILE A 36 2.84 -6.81 6.87
N ALA A 37 2.07 -5.75 6.61
CA ALA A 37 1.12 -5.70 5.52
C ALA A 37 1.81 -5.73 4.14
N ALA A 38 2.89 -4.96 3.93
CA ALA A 38 3.55 -4.89 2.64
C ALA A 38 4.00 -6.26 2.10
N PRO A 39 4.81 -7.06 2.81
CA PRO A 39 5.22 -8.38 2.32
C PRO A 39 4.07 -9.37 2.21
N LEU A 40 3.03 -9.27 3.07
CA LEU A 40 1.86 -10.13 2.98
C LEU A 40 1.04 -9.84 1.72
N LEU A 41 0.82 -8.56 1.38
CA LEU A 41 0.14 -8.15 0.15
C LEU A 41 0.94 -8.56 -1.10
N GLN A 42 2.27 -8.44 -1.07
CA GLN A 42 3.14 -8.90 -2.14
C GLN A 42 2.99 -10.41 -2.35
N GLN A 43 3.01 -11.19 -1.26
CA GLN A 43 2.83 -12.63 -1.34
C GLN A 43 1.43 -13.00 -1.88
N LEU A 44 0.37 -12.34 -1.40
CA LEU A 44 -0.98 -12.53 -1.90
C LEU A 44 -1.05 -12.25 -3.41
N LYS A 45 -0.49 -11.14 -3.87
CA LYS A 45 -0.48 -10.79 -5.30
C LYS A 45 0.21 -11.85 -6.16
N LEU A 46 1.30 -12.43 -5.66
CA LEU A 46 2.08 -13.46 -6.39
C LEU A 46 1.37 -14.82 -6.46
N THR A 47 0.62 -15.19 -5.42
CA THR A 47 0.08 -16.55 -5.29
C THR A 47 -1.42 -16.65 -5.46
N LYS A 48 -2.15 -15.55 -5.50
CA LYS A 48 -3.61 -15.53 -5.62
C LYS A 48 -4.11 -16.28 -6.87
N HIS A 49 -5.19 -17.02 -6.71
CA HIS A 49 -5.90 -17.71 -7.77
C HIS A 49 -7.14 -16.94 -8.25
N GLY A 50 -7.66 -16.06 -7.39
CA GLY A 50 -8.85 -15.25 -7.64
C GLY A 50 -8.57 -13.74 -7.63
N SER A 51 -9.63 -12.97 -7.70
CA SER A 51 -9.59 -11.51 -7.60
C SER A 51 -10.77 -10.98 -6.80
N GLY A 52 -10.49 -10.05 -5.91
CA GLY A 52 -11.52 -9.30 -5.22
C GLY A 52 -12.35 -8.46 -6.19
N MET A 53 -13.60 -8.21 -5.82
CA MET A 53 -14.46 -7.28 -6.57
C MET A 53 -14.04 -5.85 -6.24
N VAL A 54 -13.75 -5.07 -7.28
CA VAL A 54 -13.28 -3.68 -7.19
C VAL A 54 -14.27 -2.77 -7.90
N ASP A 55 -14.63 -1.67 -7.24
CA ASP A 55 -15.50 -0.64 -7.80
C ASP A 55 -14.78 0.14 -8.90
N ASP A 56 -15.50 0.47 -9.97
CA ASP A 56 -14.94 1.21 -11.12
C ASP A 56 -14.40 2.61 -10.74
N GLU A 57 -14.96 3.22 -9.71
CA GLU A 57 -14.54 4.55 -9.22
C GLU A 57 -13.17 4.55 -8.56
N ASP A 58 -12.69 3.37 -8.12
CA ASP A 58 -11.42 3.22 -7.40
C ASP A 58 -10.22 3.01 -8.31
N VAL A 59 -10.44 2.84 -9.58
CA VAL A 59 -9.40 2.54 -10.57
C VAL A 59 -9.37 3.56 -11.71
N PRO A 60 -8.24 3.69 -12.42
CA PRO A 60 -8.14 4.49 -13.64
C PRO A 60 -9.20 4.08 -14.67
N GLU A 61 -9.60 5.04 -15.51
CA GLU A 61 -10.68 4.88 -16.48
C GLU A 61 -10.48 3.66 -17.41
N GLU A 62 -9.26 3.41 -17.83
CA GLU A 62 -8.88 2.30 -18.72
C GLU A 62 -9.07 0.91 -18.11
N LEU A 63 -9.14 0.83 -16.78
CA LEU A 63 -9.37 -0.43 -16.05
C LEU A 63 -10.84 -0.65 -15.67
N ARG A 64 -11.70 0.34 -15.84
CA ARG A 64 -13.13 0.24 -15.49
C ARG A 64 -13.84 -0.83 -16.33
N SER A 65 -14.93 -1.36 -15.76
CA SER A 65 -15.78 -2.32 -16.46
C SER A 65 -16.34 -1.76 -17.76
N THR A 66 -16.61 -0.45 -17.79
CA THR A 66 -17.11 0.29 -18.95
C THR A 66 -16.07 0.41 -20.09
N SER A 67 -14.80 0.29 -19.77
CA SER A 67 -13.69 0.31 -20.76
C SER A 67 -13.28 -1.09 -21.23
N ALA A 68 -13.90 -2.12 -20.67
CA ALA A 68 -13.64 -3.51 -21.06
C ALA A 68 -14.35 -3.85 -22.39
N PRO A 69 -13.82 -4.79 -23.19
CA PRO A 69 -14.53 -5.36 -24.31
C PRO A 69 -15.90 -5.94 -23.91
N PRO A 70 -16.89 -6.00 -24.84
CA PRO A 70 -18.16 -6.62 -24.57
C PRO A 70 -18.00 -8.06 -24.07
N LYS A 71 -18.80 -8.44 -23.06
CA LYS A 71 -18.83 -9.80 -22.53
C LYS A 71 -19.40 -10.79 -23.55
N GLU A 72 -18.91 -12.02 -23.52
CA GLU A 72 -19.47 -13.10 -24.36
C GLU A 72 -20.84 -13.55 -23.81
N ASN A 73 -20.97 -13.63 -22.47
CA ASN A 73 -22.23 -13.95 -21.80
C ASN A 73 -22.54 -12.91 -20.74
N GLU A 74 -23.82 -12.72 -20.44
CA GLU A 74 -24.30 -11.71 -19.50
C GLU A 74 -23.76 -11.92 -18.07
N TRP A 75 -23.59 -13.18 -17.66
CA TRP A 75 -23.08 -13.56 -16.33
C TRP A 75 -21.57 -13.62 -16.20
N ASP A 76 -20.83 -13.44 -17.29
CA ASP A 76 -19.37 -13.40 -17.24
C ASP A 76 -18.89 -12.14 -16.51
N THR A 77 -17.73 -12.23 -15.87
CA THR A 77 -16.99 -11.05 -15.43
C THR A 77 -16.43 -10.31 -16.66
N ASP A 78 -16.24 -9.01 -16.55
CA ASP A 78 -15.58 -8.25 -17.63
C ASP A 78 -14.07 -8.56 -17.70
N ALA A 79 -13.46 -8.29 -18.84
CA ALA A 79 -12.06 -8.63 -19.12
C ALA A 79 -11.04 -7.84 -18.25
N ASN A 80 -11.48 -6.81 -17.53
CA ASN A 80 -10.63 -5.99 -16.68
C ASN A 80 -10.72 -6.36 -15.18
N VAL A 81 -11.60 -7.30 -14.76
CA VAL A 81 -11.82 -7.64 -13.34
C VAL A 81 -10.53 -7.99 -12.61
N HIS A 82 -9.68 -8.83 -13.21
CA HIS A 82 -8.40 -9.22 -12.61
C HIS A 82 -7.39 -8.07 -12.60
N LYS A 83 -7.36 -7.24 -13.66
CA LYS A 83 -6.46 -6.08 -13.75
C LYS A 83 -6.81 -5.01 -12.72
N ARG A 84 -8.10 -4.80 -12.43
CA ARG A 84 -8.53 -3.89 -11.37
C ARG A 84 -7.99 -4.32 -10.01
N TRP A 85 -8.14 -5.60 -9.69
CA TRP A 85 -7.63 -6.12 -8.43
C TRP A 85 -6.11 -6.07 -8.33
N ASP A 86 -5.40 -6.38 -9.42
CA ASP A 86 -3.94 -6.27 -9.48
C ASP A 86 -3.47 -4.83 -9.25
N TRP A 87 -4.15 -3.86 -9.87
CA TRP A 87 -3.85 -2.45 -9.69
C TRP A 87 -4.10 -1.99 -8.25
N VAL A 88 -5.21 -2.38 -7.65
CA VAL A 88 -5.53 -2.05 -6.24
C VAL A 88 -4.48 -2.63 -5.30
N LEU A 89 -4.06 -3.89 -5.51
CA LEU A 89 -2.98 -4.49 -4.72
C LEU A 89 -1.66 -3.72 -4.90
N ASP A 90 -1.34 -3.26 -6.12
CA ASP A 90 -0.13 -2.47 -6.37
C ASP A 90 -0.14 -1.14 -5.62
N GLU A 91 -1.27 -0.43 -5.61
CA GLU A 91 -1.39 0.83 -4.86
C GLU A 91 -1.28 0.62 -3.34
N MET A 92 -1.89 -0.45 -2.82
CA MET A 92 -1.75 -0.81 -1.40
C MET A 92 -0.29 -1.15 -1.05
N ILE A 93 0.37 -2.00 -1.86
CA ILE A 93 1.76 -2.42 -1.67
C ILE A 93 2.68 -1.20 -1.72
N TRP A 94 2.48 -0.34 -2.71
CA TRP A 94 3.26 0.88 -2.88
C TRP A 94 3.13 1.78 -1.64
N ALA A 95 1.91 2.07 -1.19
CA ALA A 95 1.67 2.94 -0.04
C ALA A 95 2.31 2.40 1.25
N MET A 96 2.17 1.09 1.52
CA MET A 96 2.77 0.45 2.68
C MET A 96 4.31 0.44 2.60
N THR A 97 4.88 0.23 1.42
CA THR A 97 6.33 0.21 1.21
C THR A 97 6.93 1.61 1.38
N GLU A 98 6.32 2.63 0.75
CA GLU A 98 6.75 4.03 0.89
C GLU A 98 6.66 4.52 2.35
N HIS A 99 5.63 4.06 3.07
CA HIS A 99 5.48 4.41 4.49
C HIS A 99 6.59 3.83 5.37
N VAL A 100 6.99 2.59 5.11
CA VAL A 100 8.08 1.91 5.82
C VAL A 100 9.44 2.50 5.47
N ASP A 101 9.68 2.83 4.21
CA ASP A 101 10.95 3.41 3.74
C ASP A 101 11.19 4.80 4.35
N GLY A 102 10.14 5.62 4.43
CA GLY A 102 10.16 6.92 5.10
C GLY A 102 11.04 7.99 4.44
N THR A 103 11.61 7.71 3.26
CA THR A 103 12.51 8.63 2.53
C THR A 103 11.95 9.06 1.17
N GLY A 104 10.76 8.58 0.83
CA GLY A 104 10.15 8.80 -0.48
C GLY A 104 9.78 10.26 -0.78
N ASP A 105 9.67 11.10 0.26
CA ASP A 105 9.41 12.53 0.17
C ASP A 105 10.68 13.38 0.02
N ASP A 106 11.87 12.87 0.34
CA ASP A 106 13.16 13.60 0.26
C ASP A 106 13.40 14.19 -1.13
N LYS A 107 12.95 13.51 -2.19
CA LYS A 107 13.09 13.95 -3.58
C LYS A 107 12.38 15.26 -3.92
N PHE A 108 11.45 15.71 -3.09
CA PHE A 108 10.72 16.97 -3.27
C PHE A 108 11.42 18.16 -2.61
N PHE A 109 12.53 17.92 -1.88
CA PHE A 109 13.30 18.94 -1.21
C PHE A 109 14.67 19.11 -1.89
N ASP A 110 14.93 20.31 -2.39
CA ASP A 110 16.23 20.66 -3.00
C ASP A 110 17.09 21.40 -1.98
N HIS A 111 18.18 20.74 -1.58
CA HIS A 111 19.17 21.25 -0.63
C HIS A 111 20.41 21.81 -1.31
N SER A 112 20.46 21.90 -2.63
CA SER A 112 21.68 22.23 -3.40
C SER A 112 22.22 23.65 -3.13
N GLU A 113 21.36 24.57 -2.68
CA GLU A 113 21.72 25.96 -2.39
C GLU A 113 21.88 26.24 -0.89
N VAL A 114 21.76 25.22 -0.01
CA VAL A 114 21.86 25.39 1.44
C VAL A 114 23.31 25.66 1.85
N ASN A 115 23.52 26.77 2.55
CA ASN A 115 24.81 27.11 3.16
C ASN A 115 24.95 26.38 4.50
N GLU A 116 25.77 25.35 4.56
CA GLU A 116 26.01 24.53 5.76
C GLU A 116 26.64 25.30 6.93
N GLU A 117 27.27 26.47 6.68
CA GLU A 117 27.88 27.31 7.72
C GLU A 117 26.88 28.32 8.32
N ALA A 118 25.67 28.46 7.72
CA ALA A 118 24.63 29.35 8.21
C ALA A 118 23.94 28.78 9.46
N ASP A 119 23.23 29.62 10.19
CA ASP A 119 22.39 29.12 11.29
C ASP A 119 21.22 28.26 10.77
N LEU A 120 20.64 27.43 11.65
CA LEU A 120 19.60 26.46 11.27
C LEU A 120 18.38 27.12 10.61
N SER A 121 17.97 28.31 11.07
CA SER A 121 16.83 29.05 10.53
C SER A 121 17.09 29.51 9.09
N GLU A 122 18.33 29.97 8.82
CA GLU A 122 18.75 30.37 7.49
C GLU A 122 18.85 29.16 6.57
N GLN A 123 19.46 28.04 7.02
CA GLN A 123 19.52 26.79 6.27
C GLN A 123 18.13 26.31 5.83
N VAL A 124 17.17 26.24 6.76
CA VAL A 124 15.79 25.83 6.47
C VAL A 124 15.12 26.75 5.44
N SER A 125 15.38 28.05 5.50
CA SER A 125 14.82 29.03 4.55
C SER A 125 15.35 28.90 3.13
N GLN A 126 16.51 28.26 2.95
CA GLN A 126 17.16 28.03 1.66
C GLN A 126 16.71 26.73 0.98
N ILE A 127 16.04 25.82 1.71
CA ILE A 127 15.50 24.58 1.15
C ILE A 127 14.33 24.93 0.21
N LYS A 128 14.42 24.49 -1.03
CA LYS A 128 13.32 24.61 -2.00
C LYS A 128 12.48 23.36 -1.95
N CYS A 129 11.16 23.52 -1.93
CA CYS A 129 10.22 22.39 -1.90
C CYS A 129 9.32 22.42 -3.13
N ASP A 130 9.22 21.27 -3.81
CA ASP A 130 8.18 21.02 -4.81
C ASP A 130 6.89 20.61 -4.08
N TYR A 131 6.10 21.60 -3.67
CA TYR A 131 4.86 21.38 -2.93
C TYR A 131 3.81 20.62 -3.74
N GLU A 132 3.71 20.85 -5.05
CA GLU A 132 2.74 20.17 -5.91
C GLU A 132 3.06 18.67 -6.03
N GLY A 133 4.34 18.34 -6.25
CA GLY A 133 4.81 16.97 -6.29
C GLY A 133 4.64 16.24 -4.94
N LEU A 134 4.95 16.93 -3.84
CA LEU A 134 4.79 16.40 -2.48
C LEU A 134 3.31 16.12 -2.15
N GLU A 135 2.41 17.06 -2.48
CA GLU A 135 0.97 16.89 -2.25
C GLU A 135 0.42 15.70 -3.05
N ALA A 136 0.80 15.58 -4.32
CA ALA A 136 0.39 14.46 -5.16
C ALA A 136 0.92 13.10 -4.63
N TYR A 137 2.16 13.06 -4.14
CA TYR A 137 2.74 11.88 -3.52
C TYR A 137 2.00 11.47 -2.25
N GLU A 138 1.75 12.42 -1.34
CA GLU A 138 1.02 12.14 -0.10
C GLU A 138 -0.44 11.73 -0.37
N ALA A 139 -1.11 12.37 -1.34
CA ALA A 139 -2.45 12.00 -1.74
C ALA A 139 -2.52 10.56 -2.29
N ARG A 140 -1.53 10.13 -3.09
CA ARG A 140 -1.45 8.76 -3.57
C ARG A 140 -1.21 7.77 -2.43
N LYS A 141 -0.31 8.09 -1.49
CA LYS A 141 -0.03 7.25 -0.32
C LYS A 141 -1.28 7.07 0.55
N GLN A 142 -1.98 8.18 0.84
CA GLN A 142 -3.25 8.17 1.55
C GLN A 142 -4.30 7.32 0.81
N ARG A 143 -4.37 7.43 -0.53
CA ARG A 143 -5.28 6.62 -1.33
C ARG A 143 -5.00 5.13 -1.21
N GLY A 144 -3.73 4.70 -1.17
CA GLY A 144 -3.37 3.30 -0.94
C GLY A 144 -3.85 2.76 0.41
N PHE A 145 -3.77 3.57 1.48
CA PHE A 145 -4.32 3.21 2.79
C PHE A 145 -5.85 3.11 2.78
N GLU A 146 -6.55 4.01 2.08
CA GLU A 146 -8.00 3.94 1.92
C GLU A 146 -8.44 2.67 1.18
N LEU A 147 -7.73 2.31 0.10
CA LEU A 147 -7.96 1.07 -0.63
C LEU A 147 -7.73 -0.16 0.25
N PHE A 148 -6.67 -0.17 1.06
CA PHE A 148 -6.42 -1.23 2.04
C PHE A 148 -7.58 -1.38 3.01
N GLY A 149 -8.07 -0.29 3.59
CA GLY A 149 -9.23 -0.32 4.49
C GLY A 149 -10.52 -0.77 3.77
N LYS A 150 -10.79 -0.25 2.57
CA LYS A 150 -11.99 -0.56 1.79
C LYS A 150 -12.05 -2.03 1.38
N TYR A 151 -10.93 -2.58 0.92
CA TYR A 151 -10.86 -3.95 0.40
C TYR A 151 -10.24 -4.95 1.38
N PHE A 152 -10.14 -4.60 2.66
CA PHE A 152 -9.56 -5.47 3.68
C PHE A 152 -10.17 -6.87 3.71
N GLN A 153 -11.49 -6.98 3.56
CA GLN A 153 -12.20 -8.26 3.57
C GLN A 153 -12.01 -9.09 2.28
N ASN A 154 -11.41 -8.50 1.24
CA ASN A 154 -11.10 -9.19 -0.03
C ASN A 154 -9.65 -9.70 -0.06
N LEU A 155 -8.88 -9.51 1.02
CA LEU A 155 -7.49 -9.96 1.14
C LEU A 155 -7.40 -11.46 1.46
N TRP A 156 -7.96 -12.29 0.59
CA TRP A 156 -7.93 -13.75 0.69
C TRP A 156 -7.77 -14.37 -0.71
N ASP A 157 -7.38 -15.64 -0.77
CA ASP A 157 -7.23 -16.43 -1.98
C ASP A 157 -8.09 -17.69 -1.96
#